data_f49e4bd83b38ab1c3b224a3bc00d52ee
#
_entry.id   f49e4bd83b38ab1c3b224a3bc00d52ee
#
_cell.length_a   1.000
_cell.length_b   1.000
_cell.length_c   1.000
_cell.angle_alpha   90.00
_cell.angle_beta   90.00
_cell.angle_gamma   90.00
#
_symmetry.space_group_name_H-M   'P 1'
#
loop_
_entity.id
_entity.type
_entity.pdbx_description
1 polymer ?
#
loop_
_entity_poly.entity_id
_entity_poly.type
_entity_poly.pdbx_seq_one_letter_code
_entity_poly.pdbx_strand_id
1 'polypeptide(L)'
;MTIKDFGGRIASVWEGLRPMTRSMLVGALQTSGSSSSPNIKAPKFSYDAHADWELSRLLSALDEQSRTTDAQNDAETLGEMNKLADTCASLLETQSGSAEVFIQLAERALRRHDYKKLDRLADRLSERFSAGEIAEIIRQTESPQIRAIAYETLAMLPVNNVAPLLDDSLYTDIAAAALEQKAFEYDSEEAKEILDQFDADAFRRNG
;
A
#
# COMPACT_ATOMS: atom_id res chain seq x y z
N MET A 1 0.30 -6.30 -29.73
CA MET A 1 1.27 -5.31 -29.23
C MET A 1 2.20 -5.95 -28.21
N THR A 2 3.47 -5.65 -28.20
CA THR A 2 4.44 -6.23 -27.28
C THR A 2 4.83 -5.19 -26.23
N ILE A 3 5.22 -5.63 -25.02
CA ILE A 3 5.68 -4.73 -23.95
C ILE A 3 6.86 -3.84 -24.39
N LYS A 4 7.60 -4.25 -25.41
CA LYS A 4 8.68 -3.45 -26.00
C LYS A 4 8.18 -2.16 -26.67
N ASP A 5 6.93 -2.14 -27.08
CA ASP A 5 6.30 -0.98 -27.74
C ASP A 5 5.99 0.15 -26.72
N PHE A 6 6.02 -0.15 -25.41
CA PHE A 6 5.79 0.83 -24.32
C PHE A 6 7.03 1.68 -23.98
N GLY A 7 8.16 1.45 -24.62
CA GLY A 7 9.40 2.18 -24.39
C GLY A 7 10.48 1.36 -23.68
N GLY A 8 11.74 1.76 -23.90
CA GLY A 8 12.91 1.01 -23.45
C GLY A 8 13.00 0.80 -21.93
N ARG A 9 12.53 1.75 -21.13
CA ARG A 9 12.53 1.64 -19.66
C ARG A 9 11.56 0.56 -19.19
N ILE A 10 10.32 0.53 -19.71
CA ILE A 10 9.34 -0.50 -19.35
C ILE A 10 9.83 -1.87 -19.82
N ALA A 11 10.37 -1.97 -21.04
CA ALA A 11 10.95 -3.21 -21.54
C ALA A 11 12.05 -3.74 -20.62
N SER A 12 12.97 -2.87 -20.17
CA SER A 12 14.06 -3.25 -19.25
C SER A 12 13.54 -3.72 -17.90
N VAL A 13 12.55 -3.03 -17.31
CA VAL A 13 11.93 -3.46 -16.05
C VAL A 13 11.22 -4.80 -16.22
N TRP A 14 10.47 -4.98 -17.30
CA TRP A 14 9.81 -6.24 -17.62
C TRP A 14 10.77 -7.41 -17.79
N GLU A 15 11.89 -7.21 -18.49
CA GLU A 15 12.92 -8.23 -18.66
C GLU A 15 13.60 -8.59 -17.34
N GLY A 16 13.66 -7.67 -16.38
CA GLY A 16 14.19 -7.88 -15.05
C GLY A 16 13.24 -8.62 -14.07
N LEU A 17 11.94 -8.75 -14.41
CA LEU A 17 11.01 -9.49 -13.56
C LEU A 17 11.34 -10.99 -13.52
N ARG A 18 11.17 -11.62 -12.37
CA ARG A 18 11.24 -13.07 -12.26
C ARG A 18 10.16 -13.75 -13.12
N PRO A 19 10.43 -14.96 -13.66
CA PRO A 19 9.43 -15.70 -14.45
C PRO A 19 8.09 -15.89 -13.72
N MET A 20 8.13 -16.07 -12.39
CA MET A 20 6.94 -16.24 -11.56
C MET A 20 6.08 -14.97 -11.55
N THR A 21 6.69 -13.79 -11.31
CA THR A 21 5.99 -12.50 -11.28
C THR A 21 5.39 -12.17 -12.65
N ARG A 22 6.14 -12.45 -13.75
CA ARG A 22 5.61 -12.31 -15.12
C ARG A 22 4.40 -13.21 -15.35
N SER A 23 4.48 -14.49 -14.98
CA SER A 23 3.38 -15.45 -15.16
C SER A 23 2.14 -15.05 -14.38
N MET A 24 2.31 -14.54 -13.16
CA MET A 24 1.21 -14.03 -12.32
C MET A 24 0.53 -12.84 -12.98
N LEU A 25 1.30 -11.88 -13.49
CA LEU A 25 0.77 -10.70 -14.15
C LEU A 25 0.06 -11.04 -15.48
N VAL A 26 0.65 -11.92 -16.30
CA VAL A 26 0.02 -12.39 -17.53
C VAL A 26 -1.28 -13.14 -17.24
N GLY A 27 -1.29 -14.00 -16.23
CA GLY A 27 -2.51 -14.69 -15.78
C GLY A 27 -3.61 -13.73 -15.34
N ALA A 28 -3.27 -12.69 -14.57
CA ALA A 28 -4.22 -11.67 -14.15
C ALA A 28 -4.78 -10.85 -15.33
N LEU A 29 -3.96 -10.52 -16.32
CA LEU A 29 -4.41 -9.84 -17.55
C LEU A 29 -5.41 -10.68 -18.35
N GLN A 30 -5.19 -12.00 -18.44
CA GLN A 30 -6.09 -12.91 -19.16
C GLN A 30 -7.44 -13.07 -18.45
N THR A 31 -7.45 -13.15 -17.12
CA THR A 31 -8.69 -13.26 -16.34
C THR A 31 -9.53 -11.98 -16.37
N SER A 32 -8.91 -10.82 -16.46
CA SER A 32 -9.62 -9.53 -16.59
C SER A 32 -10.33 -9.36 -17.94
N GLY A 33 -9.99 -10.17 -18.94
CA GLY A 33 -10.57 -10.13 -20.30
C GLY A 33 -11.65 -11.17 -20.60
N SER A 34 -11.88 -12.15 -19.73
CA SER A 34 -12.83 -13.25 -19.97
C SER A 34 -13.86 -13.37 -18.86
N SER A 35 -15.13 -13.12 -19.21
CA SER A 35 -16.30 -13.31 -18.35
C SER A 35 -16.75 -14.79 -18.28
N SER A 36 -15.89 -15.78 -18.48
CA SER A 36 -16.26 -17.19 -18.46
C SER A 36 -15.40 -18.01 -17.49
N SER A 37 -16.10 -18.54 -16.51
CA SER A 37 -15.82 -19.62 -15.54
C SER A 37 -14.37 -20.01 -15.24
N PRO A 38 -14.01 -19.97 -13.95
CA PRO A 38 -12.68 -20.35 -13.48
C PRO A 38 -12.66 -21.85 -13.16
N ASN A 39 -12.15 -22.68 -14.02
CA ASN A 39 -11.75 -24.02 -13.64
C ASN A 39 -10.31 -24.36 -14.08
N ILE A 40 -9.46 -23.38 -14.10
CA ILE A 40 -8.02 -23.59 -14.16
C ILE A 40 -7.53 -23.44 -12.73
N LYS A 41 -7.07 -24.54 -12.13
CA LYS A 41 -6.29 -24.51 -10.88
C LYS A 41 -5.14 -23.52 -11.13
N ALA A 42 -5.33 -22.26 -10.70
CA ALA A 42 -4.26 -21.29 -10.71
C ALA A 42 -3.07 -21.93 -9.98
N PRO A 43 -1.87 -21.97 -10.57
CA PRO A 43 -0.71 -22.42 -9.85
C PRO A 43 -0.65 -21.59 -8.56
N LYS A 44 -0.48 -22.26 -7.41
CA LYS A 44 -0.30 -21.61 -6.12
C LYS A 44 1.06 -20.90 -6.16
N PHE A 45 1.09 -19.71 -6.76
CA PHE A 45 2.25 -18.86 -6.68
C PHE A 45 2.32 -18.31 -5.26
N SER A 46 3.44 -18.54 -4.59
CA SER A 46 3.74 -17.88 -3.33
C SER A 46 4.08 -16.43 -3.67
N TYR A 47 3.21 -15.51 -3.29
CA TYR A 47 3.50 -14.08 -3.32
C TYR A 47 4.51 -13.75 -2.21
N ASP A 48 5.49 -12.91 -2.50
CA ASP A 48 6.54 -12.53 -1.56
C ASP A 48 6.92 -11.04 -1.70
N ALA A 49 7.67 -10.53 -0.73
CA ALA A 49 8.14 -9.14 -0.73
C ALA A 49 8.96 -8.77 -1.98
N HIS A 50 9.59 -9.73 -2.64
CA HIS A 50 10.29 -9.48 -3.89
C HIS A 50 9.32 -9.23 -5.05
N ALA A 51 8.15 -9.90 -5.05
CA ALA A 51 7.08 -9.61 -6.01
C ALA A 51 6.50 -8.20 -5.79
N ASP A 52 6.39 -7.75 -4.53
CA ASP A 52 6.02 -6.36 -4.22
C ASP A 52 6.97 -5.37 -4.89
N TRP A 53 8.26 -5.55 -4.69
CA TRP A 53 9.28 -4.68 -5.27
C TRP A 53 9.25 -4.68 -6.81
N GLU A 54 9.16 -5.87 -7.42
CA GLU A 54 9.11 -6.02 -8.88
C GLU A 54 7.87 -5.34 -9.49
N LEU A 55 6.68 -5.59 -8.93
CA LEU A 55 5.42 -5.03 -9.41
C LEU A 55 5.33 -3.52 -9.15
N SER A 56 5.79 -3.04 -7.98
CA SER A 56 5.86 -1.62 -7.65
C SER A 56 6.74 -0.85 -8.62
N ARG A 57 7.90 -1.42 -8.96
CA ARG A 57 8.82 -0.83 -9.93
C ARG A 57 8.22 -0.78 -11.34
N LEU A 58 7.53 -1.84 -11.76
CA LEU A 58 6.85 -1.86 -13.05
C LEU A 58 5.70 -0.85 -13.09
N LEU A 59 4.88 -0.79 -12.03
CA LEU A 59 3.79 0.17 -11.91
C LEU A 59 4.30 1.62 -11.99
N SER A 60 5.40 1.93 -11.30
CA SER A 60 6.03 3.26 -11.35
C SER A 60 6.50 3.61 -12.77
N ALA A 61 7.14 2.67 -13.46
CA ALA A 61 7.61 2.87 -14.82
C ALA A 61 6.45 3.11 -15.81
N LEU A 62 5.34 2.36 -15.66
CA LEU A 62 4.14 2.52 -16.47
C LEU A 62 3.45 3.87 -16.21
N ASP A 63 3.26 4.24 -14.94
CA ASP A 63 2.65 5.52 -14.55
C ASP A 63 3.49 6.72 -15.00
N GLU A 64 4.80 6.61 -15.02
CA GLU A 64 5.71 7.65 -15.48
C GLU A 64 5.67 7.80 -17.00
N GLN A 65 5.75 6.69 -17.74
CA GLN A 65 5.69 6.69 -19.20
C GLN A 65 4.34 7.19 -19.71
N SER A 66 3.23 6.83 -19.06
CA SER A 66 1.88 7.29 -19.44
C SER A 66 1.69 8.81 -19.41
N ARG A 67 2.58 9.55 -18.74
CA ARG A 67 2.56 11.01 -18.65
C ARG A 67 3.41 11.68 -19.73
N THR A 68 4.19 10.93 -20.48
CA THR A 68 5.00 11.50 -21.56
C THR A 68 4.11 11.95 -22.71
N THR A 69 4.52 13.02 -23.40
CA THR A 69 3.80 13.57 -24.57
C THR A 69 3.64 12.53 -25.67
N ASP A 70 4.67 11.71 -25.90
CA ASP A 70 4.65 10.68 -26.93
C ASP A 70 3.60 9.61 -26.65
N ALA A 71 3.49 9.15 -25.40
CA ALA A 71 2.46 8.17 -24.99
C ALA A 71 1.04 8.76 -25.05
N GLN A 72 0.88 10.03 -24.74
CA GLN A 72 -0.44 10.71 -24.79
C GLN A 72 -0.94 10.90 -26.22
N ASN A 73 -0.06 10.92 -27.22
CA ASN A 73 -0.41 11.05 -28.64
C ASN A 73 -0.85 9.71 -29.29
N ASP A 74 -0.62 8.57 -28.60
CA ASP A 74 -1.04 7.25 -29.07
C ASP A 74 -2.05 6.64 -28.07
N ALA A 75 -3.33 6.84 -28.36
CA ALA A 75 -4.43 6.43 -27.50
C ALA A 75 -4.51 4.90 -27.29
N GLU A 76 -4.13 4.10 -28.30
CA GLU A 76 -4.16 2.64 -28.21
C GLU A 76 -3.05 2.15 -27.26
N THR A 77 -1.82 2.61 -27.47
CA THR A 77 -0.67 2.31 -26.60
C THR A 77 -0.92 2.79 -25.18
N LEU A 78 -1.47 3.98 -24.99
CA LEU A 78 -1.82 4.51 -23.66
C LEU A 78 -2.88 3.64 -22.97
N GLY A 79 -3.90 3.19 -23.70
CA GLY A 79 -4.94 2.31 -23.20
C GLY A 79 -4.39 0.97 -22.69
N GLU A 80 -3.47 0.36 -23.44
CA GLU A 80 -2.81 -0.90 -23.05
C GLU A 80 -1.87 -0.73 -21.87
N MET A 81 -1.09 0.36 -21.82
CA MET A 81 -0.25 0.69 -20.67
C MET A 81 -1.09 0.87 -19.39
N ASN A 82 -2.20 1.61 -19.48
CA ASN A 82 -3.09 1.81 -18.35
C ASN A 82 -3.69 0.50 -17.86
N LYS A 83 -4.12 -0.39 -18.77
CA LYS A 83 -4.64 -1.72 -18.42
C LYS A 83 -3.58 -2.56 -17.68
N LEU A 84 -2.35 -2.55 -18.14
CA LEU A 84 -1.26 -3.24 -17.48
C LEU A 84 -0.97 -2.64 -16.11
N ALA A 85 -0.92 -1.31 -15.99
CA ALA A 85 -0.71 -0.60 -14.73
C ALA A 85 -1.84 -0.87 -13.72
N ASP A 86 -3.10 -0.89 -14.16
CA ASP A 86 -4.25 -1.19 -13.29
C ASP A 86 -4.25 -2.65 -12.85
N THR A 87 -3.76 -3.58 -13.69
CA THR A 87 -3.57 -4.98 -13.31
C THR A 87 -2.46 -5.14 -12.28
N CYS A 88 -1.30 -4.46 -12.45
CA CYS A 88 -0.25 -4.41 -11.43
C CYS A 88 -0.76 -3.86 -10.11
N ALA A 89 -1.46 -2.73 -10.14
CA ALA A 89 -2.03 -2.10 -8.95
C ALA A 89 -3.05 -3.02 -8.24
N SER A 90 -3.86 -3.76 -8.99
CA SER A 90 -4.82 -4.72 -8.43
C SER A 90 -4.14 -5.92 -7.77
N LEU A 91 -3.06 -6.44 -8.34
CA LEU A 91 -2.27 -7.51 -7.73
C LEU A 91 -1.60 -7.03 -6.44
N LEU A 92 -0.93 -5.88 -6.47
CA LEU A 92 -0.32 -5.26 -5.29
C LEU A 92 -1.36 -5.05 -4.19
N GLU A 93 -2.51 -4.44 -4.51
CA GLU A 93 -3.60 -4.23 -3.56
C GLU A 93 -4.09 -5.53 -2.93
N THR A 94 -4.20 -6.62 -3.70
CA THR A 94 -4.77 -7.87 -3.20
C THR A 94 -3.79 -8.74 -2.44
N GLN A 95 -2.50 -8.64 -2.73
CA GLN A 95 -1.49 -9.56 -2.22
C GLN A 95 -0.55 -8.92 -1.20
N SER A 96 -0.24 -7.64 -1.33
CA SER A 96 0.72 -6.96 -0.47
C SER A 96 0.13 -6.51 0.87
N GLY A 97 0.94 -6.56 1.93
CA GLY A 97 0.75 -5.93 3.23
C GLY A 97 1.85 -4.89 3.53
N SER A 98 2.62 -4.47 2.51
CA SER A 98 3.74 -3.54 2.68
C SER A 98 3.27 -2.09 2.79
N ALA A 99 3.82 -1.35 3.76
CA ALA A 99 3.59 0.08 3.94
C ALA A 99 3.94 0.88 2.66
N GLU A 100 5.06 0.56 2.03
CA GLU A 100 5.54 1.23 0.81
C GLU A 100 4.55 1.05 -0.36
N VAL A 101 4.02 -0.17 -0.51
CA VAL A 101 3.02 -0.48 -1.54
C VAL A 101 1.72 0.27 -1.28
N PHE A 102 1.28 0.31 -0.02
CA PHE A 102 0.09 1.08 0.34
C PHE A 102 0.25 2.56 -0.02
N ILE A 103 1.36 3.18 0.37
CA ILE A 103 1.67 4.59 0.04
C ILE A 103 1.63 4.80 -1.47
N GLN A 104 2.30 3.96 -2.25
CA GLN A 104 2.32 4.04 -3.71
C GLN A 104 0.92 4.00 -4.32
N LEU A 105 0.07 3.06 -3.88
CA LEU A 105 -1.30 2.90 -4.38
C LEU A 105 -2.20 4.07 -3.97
N ALA A 106 -2.08 4.55 -2.73
CA ALA A 106 -2.84 5.68 -2.22
C ALA A 106 -2.45 7.00 -2.93
N GLU A 107 -1.16 7.25 -3.12
CA GLU A 107 -0.69 8.38 -3.91
C GLU A 107 -1.16 8.32 -5.37
N ARG A 108 -1.16 7.10 -5.96
CA ARG A 108 -1.69 6.91 -7.31
C ARG A 108 -3.19 7.25 -7.38
N ALA A 109 -3.96 6.82 -6.40
CA ALA A 109 -5.39 7.15 -6.28
C ALA A 109 -5.61 8.67 -6.13
N LEU A 110 -4.85 9.33 -5.26
CA LEU A 110 -4.90 10.79 -5.07
C LEU A 110 -4.57 11.54 -6.37
N ARG A 111 -3.50 11.17 -7.07
CA ARG A 111 -3.12 11.81 -8.35
C ARG A 111 -4.18 11.65 -9.44
N ARG A 112 -4.96 10.57 -9.41
CA ARG A 112 -6.06 10.29 -10.36
C ARG A 112 -7.41 10.82 -9.89
N HIS A 113 -7.47 11.42 -8.71
CA HIS A 113 -8.72 11.84 -8.05
C HIS A 113 -9.72 10.68 -7.86
N ASP A 114 -9.21 9.45 -7.72
CA ASP A 114 -10.02 8.25 -7.47
C ASP A 114 -10.22 8.04 -5.96
N TYR A 115 -11.08 8.87 -5.39
CA TYR A 115 -11.40 8.81 -3.97
C TYR A 115 -12.08 7.49 -3.57
N LYS A 116 -12.86 6.88 -4.47
CA LYS A 116 -13.46 5.56 -4.21
C LYS A 116 -12.41 4.47 -4.06
N LYS A 117 -11.30 4.58 -4.80
CA LYS A 117 -10.17 3.69 -4.65
C LYS A 117 -9.46 3.94 -3.33
N LEU A 118 -9.29 5.20 -2.95
CA LEU A 118 -8.67 5.58 -1.69
C LEU A 118 -9.46 5.05 -0.49
N ASP A 119 -10.80 5.17 -0.51
CA ASP A 119 -11.68 4.60 0.53
C ASP A 119 -11.50 3.09 0.66
N ARG A 120 -11.48 2.34 -0.46
CA ARG A 120 -11.22 0.90 -0.43
C ARG A 120 -9.84 0.52 0.11
N LEU A 121 -8.83 1.35 -0.15
CA LEU A 121 -7.50 1.14 0.41
C LEU A 121 -7.48 1.38 1.92
N ALA A 122 -8.22 2.41 2.40
CA ALA A 122 -8.38 2.69 3.82
C ALA A 122 -9.09 1.54 4.57
N ASP A 123 -10.19 1.00 4.00
CA ASP A 123 -10.87 -0.17 4.55
C ASP A 123 -9.91 -1.36 4.71
N ARG A 124 -9.10 -1.62 3.69
CA ARG A 124 -8.12 -2.72 3.72
C ARG A 124 -6.99 -2.50 4.71
N LEU A 125 -6.64 -1.25 4.97
CA LEU A 125 -5.62 -0.92 5.95
C LEU A 125 -6.02 -1.45 7.34
N SER A 126 -7.27 -1.22 7.74
CA SER A 126 -7.80 -1.69 9.02
C SER A 126 -7.93 -3.22 9.11
N GLU A 127 -8.18 -3.89 7.97
CA GLU A 127 -8.45 -5.34 7.92
C GLU A 127 -7.19 -6.19 7.84
N ARG A 128 -6.11 -5.69 7.24
CA ARG A 128 -4.98 -6.52 6.80
C ARG A 128 -3.61 -6.09 7.29
N PHE A 129 -3.47 -4.85 7.76
CA PHE A 129 -2.18 -4.32 8.17
C PHE A 129 -2.03 -4.41 9.70
N SER A 130 -0.83 -4.75 10.14
CA SER A 130 -0.48 -4.66 11.57
C SER A 130 -0.31 -3.22 12.01
N ALA A 131 -0.40 -2.97 13.32
CA ALA A 131 -0.15 -1.64 13.87
C ALA A 131 1.24 -1.09 13.49
N GLY A 132 2.26 -1.96 13.44
CA GLY A 132 3.61 -1.58 13.02
C GLY A 132 3.67 -1.14 11.55
N GLU A 133 2.99 -1.83 10.64
CA GLU A 133 2.93 -1.45 9.23
C GLU A 133 2.16 -0.14 9.03
N ILE A 134 1.10 0.10 9.81
CA ILE A 134 0.36 1.36 9.78
C ILE A 134 1.23 2.50 10.32
N ALA A 135 1.95 2.28 11.42
CA ALA A 135 2.91 3.26 11.94
C ALA A 135 4.03 3.56 10.92
N GLU A 136 4.48 2.55 10.18
CA GLU A 136 5.47 2.74 9.11
C GLU A 136 4.92 3.58 7.95
N ILE A 137 3.63 3.45 7.59
CA ILE A 137 2.97 4.34 6.62
C ILE A 137 3.00 5.78 7.12
N ILE A 138 2.65 6.02 8.39
CA ILE A 138 2.67 7.36 9.00
C ILE A 138 4.07 7.97 8.94
N ARG A 139 5.10 7.16 9.23
CA ARG A 139 6.49 7.58 9.25
C ARG A 139 7.04 7.92 7.85
N GLN A 140 6.67 7.13 6.84
CA GLN A 140 7.24 7.25 5.49
C GLN A 140 6.49 8.22 4.60
N THR A 141 5.19 8.41 4.78
CA THR A 141 4.41 9.23 3.86
C THR A 141 4.64 10.72 4.06
N GLU A 142 4.83 11.44 2.97
CA GLU A 142 4.83 12.91 2.96
C GLU A 142 3.42 13.50 2.74
N SER A 143 2.47 12.67 2.28
CA SER A 143 1.10 13.11 2.00
C SER A 143 0.29 13.29 3.29
N PRO A 144 -0.20 14.51 3.59
CA PRO A 144 -1.04 14.75 4.77
C PRO A 144 -2.32 13.90 4.77
N GLN A 145 -2.89 13.65 3.59
CA GLN A 145 -4.12 12.87 3.45
C GLN A 145 -3.89 11.40 3.79
N ILE A 146 -2.80 10.80 3.29
CA ILE A 146 -2.44 9.41 3.59
C ILE A 146 -2.10 9.28 5.06
N ARG A 147 -1.36 10.24 5.61
CA ARG A 147 -1.01 10.27 7.04
C ARG A 147 -2.25 10.33 7.92
N ALA A 148 -3.23 11.18 7.57
CA ALA A 148 -4.48 11.28 8.32
C ALA A 148 -5.26 9.96 8.33
N ILE A 149 -5.38 9.30 7.15
CA ILE A 149 -6.04 7.98 7.04
C ILE A 149 -5.33 6.95 7.92
N ALA A 150 -3.99 6.93 7.91
CA ALA A 150 -3.23 5.96 8.68
C ALA A 150 -3.32 6.22 10.19
N TYR A 151 -3.30 7.49 10.65
CA TYR A 151 -3.52 7.83 12.06
C TYR A 151 -4.92 7.44 12.53
N GLU A 152 -5.96 7.77 11.77
CA GLU A 152 -7.33 7.38 12.07
C GLU A 152 -7.44 5.86 12.19
N THR A 153 -6.88 5.13 11.24
CA THR A 153 -6.88 3.67 11.27
C THR A 153 -6.13 3.13 12.50
N LEU A 154 -4.96 3.68 12.82
CA LEU A 154 -4.17 3.25 13.99
C LEU A 154 -4.92 3.50 15.30
N ALA A 155 -5.57 4.67 15.44
CA ALA A 155 -6.39 5.00 16.59
C ALA A 155 -7.63 4.10 16.74
N MET A 156 -8.17 3.57 15.66
CA MET A 156 -9.30 2.63 15.68
C MET A 156 -8.90 1.21 16.09
N LEU A 157 -7.63 0.80 15.96
CA LEU A 157 -7.18 -0.53 16.34
C LEU A 157 -7.34 -0.75 17.86
N PRO A 158 -7.48 -2.02 18.32
CA PRO A 158 -7.44 -2.36 19.74
C PRO A 158 -6.19 -1.81 20.42
N VAL A 159 -6.32 -1.30 21.65
CA VAL A 159 -5.22 -0.70 22.43
C VAL A 159 -4.03 -1.66 22.54
N ASN A 160 -4.28 -2.94 22.78
CA ASN A 160 -3.25 -3.97 22.91
C ASN A 160 -2.44 -4.22 21.62
N ASN A 161 -2.93 -3.75 20.47
CA ASN A 161 -2.16 -3.80 19.21
C ASN A 161 -1.25 -2.59 19.04
N VAL A 162 -1.62 -1.44 19.61
CA VAL A 162 -0.89 -0.17 19.49
C VAL A 162 0.12 0.01 20.63
N ALA A 163 -0.24 -0.35 21.85
CA ALA A 163 0.59 -0.17 23.04
C ALA A 163 2.03 -0.73 22.92
N PRO A 164 2.28 -1.91 22.30
CA PRO A 164 3.64 -2.41 22.13
C PRO A 164 4.56 -1.49 21.31
N LEU A 165 4.00 -0.62 20.47
CA LEU A 165 4.78 0.33 19.69
C LEU A 165 5.37 1.48 20.52
N LEU A 166 4.89 1.70 21.74
CA LEU A 166 5.46 2.68 22.69
C LEU A 166 6.89 2.31 23.10
N ASP A 167 7.24 1.03 23.08
CA ASP A 167 8.57 0.53 23.40
C ASP A 167 9.55 0.59 22.22
N ASP A 168 9.07 0.87 21.02
CA ASP A 168 9.90 1.02 19.82
C ASP A 168 10.21 2.49 19.55
N SER A 169 11.49 2.86 19.68
CA SER A 169 11.94 4.25 19.51
C SER A 169 11.60 4.88 18.15
N LEU A 170 11.32 4.08 17.11
CA LEU A 170 10.90 4.56 15.81
C LEU A 170 9.43 4.95 15.76
N TYR A 171 8.61 4.34 16.63
CA TYR A 171 7.15 4.46 16.57
C TYR A 171 6.55 5.05 17.85
N THR A 172 7.35 5.29 18.91
CA THR A 172 6.87 5.80 20.21
C THR A 172 5.96 7.00 20.06
N ASP A 173 6.42 8.06 19.35
CA ASP A 173 5.64 9.29 19.18
C ASP A 173 4.35 9.06 18.38
N ILE A 174 4.40 8.17 17.38
CA ILE A 174 3.25 7.82 16.55
C ILE A 174 2.22 7.05 17.37
N ALA A 175 2.68 6.10 18.18
CA ALA A 175 1.83 5.28 19.04
C ALA A 175 1.18 6.14 20.15
N ALA A 176 1.96 7.01 20.79
CA ALA A 176 1.45 7.94 21.79
C ALA A 176 0.36 8.83 21.20
N ALA A 177 0.59 9.47 20.06
CA ALA A 177 -0.40 10.31 19.40
C ALA A 177 -1.68 9.54 19.02
N ALA A 178 -1.56 8.29 18.53
CA ALA A 178 -2.72 7.46 18.20
C ALA A 178 -3.51 7.03 19.46
N LEU A 179 -2.83 6.72 20.56
CA LEU A 179 -3.48 6.42 21.85
C LEU A 179 -4.11 7.65 22.47
N GLU A 180 -3.48 8.83 22.37
CA GLU A 180 -4.07 10.10 22.76
C GLU A 180 -5.37 10.38 22.00
N GLN A 181 -5.34 10.26 20.67
CA GLN A 181 -6.54 10.39 19.85
C GLN A 181 -7.62 9.41 20.31
N LYS A 182 -7.26 8.15 20.55
CA LYS A 182 -8.19 7.12 21.03
C LYS A 182 -8.76 7.45 22.40
N ALA A 183 -7.95 7.95 23.31
CA ALA A 183 -8.37 8.35 24.66
C ALA A 183 -9.37 9.51 24.64
N PHE A 184 -9.13 10.52 23.79
CA PHE A 184 -9.91 11.75 23.77
C PHE A 184 -11.10 11.73 22.81
N GLU A 185 -10.94 11.17 21.60
CA GLU A 185 -11.99 11.17 20.59
C GLU A 185 -12.93 9.97 20.72
N TYR A 186 -12.39 8.81 21.16
CA TYR A 186 -13.17 7.57 21.34
C TYR A 186 -13.44 7.22 22.80
N ASP A 187 -13.08 8.11 23.74
CA ASP A 187 -13.30 7.98 25.19
C ASP A 187 -12.81 6.63 25.77
N SER A 188 -11.63 6.18 25.31
CA SER A 188 -11.05 4.90 25.72
C SER A 188 -10.30 5.03 27.06
N GLU A 189 -10.88 4.51 28.14
CA GLU A 189 -10.23 4.47 29.45
C GLU A 189 -8.94 3.62 29.43
N GLU A 190 -8.95 2.49 28.68
CA GLU A 190 -7.77 1.64 28.52
C GLU A 190 -6.59 2.41 27.89
N ALA A 191 -6.85 3.26 26.89
CA ALA A 191 -5.82 4.09 26.29
C ALA A 191 -5.28 5.15 27.26
N LYS A 192 -6.16 5.76 28.10
CA LYS A 192 -5.76 6.70 29.15
C LYS A 192 -4.83 6.03 30.16
N GLU A 193 -5.21 4.86 30.66
CA GLU A 193 -4.42 4.11 31.65
C GLU A 193 -3.01 3.74 31.10
N ILE A 194 -2.92 3.35 29.83
CA ILE A 194 -1.63 3.02 29.21
C ILE A 194 -0.74 4.26 29.06
N LEU A 195 -1.30 5.39 28.66
CA LEU A 195 -0.56 6.66 28.56
C LEU A 195 -0.05 7.13 29.92
N ASP A 196 -0.88 7.08 30.96
CA ASP A 196 -0.49 7.45 32.33
C ASP A 196 0.67 6.57 32.84
N GLN A 197 0.64 5.27 32.55
CA GLN A 197 1.72 4.34 32.90
C GLN A 197 3.00 4.66 32.12
N PHE A 198 2.89 4.92 30.82
CA PHE A 198 4.03 5.25 29.97
C PHE A 198 4.73 6.53 30.43
N ASP A 199 3.97 7.59 30.74
CA ASP A 199 4.51 8.86 31.24
C ASP A 199 5.18 8.70 32.61
N ALA A 200 4.58 7.91 33.52
CA ALA A 200 5.18 7.62 34.82
C ALA A 200 6.53 6.88 34.70
N ASP A 201 6.65 5.95 33.74
CA ASP A 201 7.90 5.21 33.49
C ASP A 201 8.94 6.08 32.78
N ALA A 202 8.53 6.97 31.86
CA ALA A 202 9.41 7.94 31.24
C ALA A 202 10.02 8.91 32.28
N PHE A 203 9.20 9.36 33.23
CA PHE A 203 9.68 10.21 34.35
C PHE A 203 10.69 9.49 35.24
N ARG A 204 10.49 8.20 35.53
CA ARG A 204 11.42 7.39 36.36
C ARG A 204 12.76 7.12 35.67
N ARG A 205 12.80 7.04 34.35
CA ARG A 205 14.03 6.81 33.56
C ARG A 205 14.91 8.05 33.45
N ASN A 206 14.33 9.25 33.56
CA ASN A 206 15.01 10.52 33.35
C ASN A 206 15.34 11.29 34.64
N GLY A 207 14.97 10.79 35.81
CA GLY A 207 15.24 11.35 37.15
C GLY A 207 16.23 10.54 37.91
#